data_20410267d6b7a14e55e2144b88691b5d
#
_entry.id   20410267d6b7a14e55e2144b88691b5d
#
_cell.length_a   1.000
_cell.length_b   1.000
_cell.length_c   1.000
_cell.angle_alpha   90.00
_cell.angle_beta   90.00
_cell.angle_gamma   90.00
#
_symmetry.space_group_name_H-M   'P 1'
#
loop_
_entity.id
_entity.type
_entity.pdbx_description
1 polymer ?
#
loop_
_entity_poly.entity_id
_entity_poly.type
_entity_poly.pdbx_seq_one_letter_code
_entity_poly.pdbx_strand_id
1 'polypeptide(L)'
;MPKETIQLSDHFTYSRLLRFVLPCIGTMLITSVYGIVDGLCVSNFVGKTAFAAVNLIMPLPQLLGTVGFMLGTGGSAIVGITLGEGDQKKADRYFTMFLLAALISVSVLAVLGILLLRPVAMLLGAKAELLDYAVRYGRILMLALPPFALQNMFQSFFVTAEKPLLGFWFTVGAGCTNMVLDVVMVGMLHWGVEGAAVATLISQLVGGVLPVFYFIDHHNTSRLHLCRTQFYGRVLWDACINGSSELMTNLSMSLVNICLLYTSPSPRDRTRSR
;
A
#
# COMPACT_ATOMS: atom_id res chain seq x y z
N MET A 1 -1.95 -35.50 -3.10
CA MET A 1 -0.91 -35.29 -2.08
C MET A 1 -1.18 -33.96 -1.44
N PRO A 2 -1.41 -33.85 -0.12
CA PRO A 2 -1.53 -32.54 0.53
C PRO A 2 -0.22 -31.79 0.35
N LYS A 3 -0.28 -30.57 -0.20
CA LYS A 3 0.89 -29.69 -0.28
C LYS A 3 1.35 -29.41 1.15
N GLU A 4 2.51 -29.95 1.54
CA GLU A 4 3.14 -29.62 2.82
C GLU A 4 3.24 -28.11 2.93
N THR A 5 2.55 -27.54 3.91
CA THR A 5 2.68 -26.13 4.27
C THR A 5 4.08 -25.93 4.84
N ILE A 6 4.89 -25.10 4.18
CA ILE A 6 6.25 -24.79 4.62
C ILE A 6 6.12 -23.93 5.90
N GLN A 7 6.64 -24.44 7.02
CA GLN A 7 6.66 -23.73 8.30
C GLN A 7 7.97 -22.94 8.43
N LEU A 8 7.93 -21.75 9.05
CA LEU A 8 9.12 -20.93 9.31
C LEU A 8 10.14 -21.60 10.23
N SER A 9 9.69 -22.59 11.02
CA SER A 9 10.54 -23.41 11.91
C SER A 9 11.25 -24.58 11.21
N ASP A 10 10.95 -24.86 9.94
CA ASP A 10 11.52 -25.97 9.18
C ASP A 10 12.97 -25.67 8.77
N HIS A 11 13.79 -26.73 8.61
CA HIS A 11 15.10 -26.60 7.96
C HIS A 11 14.92 -26.25 6.49
N PHE A 12 15.29 -25.01 6.12
CA PHE A 12 15.18 -24.52 4.74
C PHE A 12 16.29 -25.11 3.84
N THR A 13 15.85 -25.95 2.89
CA THR A 13 16.65 -26.27 1.70
C THR A 13 16.46 -25.15 0.67
N TYR A 14 17.46 -24.91 -0.19
CA TYR A 14 17.42 -23.88 -1.25
C TYR A 14 16.12 -23.90 -2.06
N SER A 15 15.62 -25.07 -2.42
CA SER A 15 14.37 -25.23 -3.17
C SER A 15 13.12 -24.86 -2.35
N ARG A 16 13.10 -25.15 -1.05
CA ARG A 16 12.00 -24.75 -0.15
C ARG A 16 11.98 -23.24 0.06
N LEU A 17 13.14 -22.63 0.27
CA LEU A 17 13.30 -21.18 0.41
C LEU A 17 12.82 -20.47 -0.86
N LEU A 18 13.26 -20.92 -2.04
CA LEU A 18 12.85 -20.32 -3.31
C LEU A 18 11.32 -20.41 -3.50
N ARG A 19 10.72 -21.54 -3.18
CA ARG A 19 9.25 -21.72 -3.29
C ARG A 19 8.47 -20.83 -2.33
N PHE A 20 9.05 -20.52 -1.16
CA PHE A 20 8.45 -19.61 -0.17
C PHE A 20 8.57 -18.14 -0.60
N VAL A 21 9.69 -17.74 -1.19
CA VAL A 21 9.98 -16.35 -1.59
C VAL A 21 9.37 -16.00 -2.97
N LEU A 22 9.18 -16.98 -3.84
CA LEU A 22 8.66 -16.75 -5.19
C LEU A 22 7.33 -15.96 -5.23
N PRO A 23 6.34 -16.23 -4.37
CA PRO A 23 5.12 -15.43 -4.28
C PRO A 23 5.39 -13.96 -3.91
N CYS A 24 6.34 -13.70 -3.02
CA CYS A 24 6.71 -12.34 -2.62
C CYS A 24 7.34 -11.56 -3.80
N ILE A 25 8.21 -12.20 -4.56
CA ILE A 25 8.77 -11.63 -5.81
C ILE A 25 7.65 -11.37 -6.81
N GLY A 26 6.73 -12.33 -6.98
CA GLY A 26 5.57 -12.19 -7.85
C GLY A 26 4.69 -10.99 -7.47
N THR A 27 4.48 -10.78 -6.17
CA THR A 27 3.74 -9.61 -5.65
C THR A 27 4.39 -8.29 -6.11
N MET A 28 5.70 -8.16 -5.98
CA MET A 28 6.43 -6.95 -6.39
C MET A 28 6.34 -6.71 -7.90
N LEU A 29 6.46 -7.77 -8.72
CA LEU A 29 6.34 -7.67 -10.16
C LEU A 29 4.93 -7.23 -10.59
N ILE A 30 3.89 -7.84 -10.03
CA ILE A 30 2.50 -7.49 -10.32
C ILE A 30 2.20 -6.04 -9.90
N THR A 31 2.67 -5.61 -8.72
CA THR A 31 2.53 -4.23 -8.24
C THR A 31 3.17 -3.24 -9.21
N SER A 32 4.34 -3.55 -9.75
CA SER A 32 5.01 -2.70 -10.75
C SER A 32 4.22 -2.66 -12.07
N VAL A 33 3.71 -3.79 -12.53
CA VAL A 33 2.95 -3.87 -13.79
C VAL A 33 1.66 -3.06 -13.72
N TYR A 34 0.85 -3.22 -12.66
CA TYR A 34 -0.39 -2.45 -12.58
C TYR A 34 -0.13 -0.95 -12.44
N GLY A 35 0.92 -0.52 -11.73
CA GLY A 35 1.30 0.90 -11.64
C GLY A 35 1.67 1.50 -13.01
N ILE A 36 2.32 0.73 -13.89
CA ILE A 36 2.62 1.15 -15.27
C ILE A 36 1.31 1.25 -16.08
N VAL A 37 0.41 0.28 -15.96
CA VAL A 37 -0.87 0.27 -16.70
C VAL A 37 -1.75 1.44 -16.27
N ASP A 38 -1.89 1.72 -14.98
CA ASP A 38 -2.63 2.88 -14.44
C ASP A 38 -2.07 4.19 -15.02
N GLY A 39 -0.74 4.39 -14.97
CA GLY A 39 -0.10 5.55 -15.57
C GLY A 39 -0.33 5.69 -17.07
N LEU A 40 -0.32 4.60 -17.84
CA LEU A 40 -0.62 4.58 -19.26
C LEU A 40 -2.09 4.92 -19.53
N CYS A 41 -3.04 4.40 -18.76
CA CYS A 41 -4.46 4.70 -18.89
C CYS A 41 -4.71 6.20 -18.66
N VAL A 42 -4.19 6.77 -17.58
CA VAL A 42 -4.35 8.20 -17.30
C VAL A 42 -3.71 9.05 -18.40
N SER A 43 -2.49 8.71 -18.84
CA SER A 43 -1.77 9.48 -19.87
C SER A 43 -2.48 9.50 -21.21
N ASN A 44 -3.04 8.36 -21.64
CA ASN A 44 -3.64 8.22 -22.96
C ASN A 44 -5.09 8.71 -23.02
N PHE A 45 -5.88 8.48 -21.98
CA PHE A 45 -7.33 8.77 -22.01
C PHE A 45 -7.70 10.11 -21.36
N VAL A 46 -6.94 10.60 -20.39
CA VAL A 46 -7.30 11.85 -19.68
C VAL A 46 -6.47 13.04 -20.15
N GLY A 47 -5.25 12.81 -20.60
CA GLY A 47 -4.40 13.83 -21.16
C GLY A 47 -3.22 14.24 -20.28
N LYS A 48 -2.31 15.05 -20.84
CA LYS A 48 -1.01 15.37 -20.25
C LYS A 48 -1.10 16.19 -18.94
N THR A 49 -2.06 17.14 -18.87
CA THR A 49 -2.25 17.98 -17.66
C THR A 49 -2.74 17.14 -16.49
N ALA A 50 -3.68 16.24 -16.74
CA ALA A 50 -4.19 15.31 -15.74
C ALA A 50 -3.12 14.34 -15.25
N PHE A 51 -2.33 13.76 -16.16
CA PHE A 51 -1.20 12.90 -15.82
C PHE A 51 -0.14 13.63 -14.97
N ALA A 52 0.14 14.90 -15.30
CA ALA A 52 1.03 15.74 -14.50
C ALA A 52 0.48 15.97 -13.09
N ALA A 53 -0.85 16.18 -12.94
CA ALA A 53 -1.49 16.36 -11.65
C ALA A 53 -1.42 15.09 -10.78
N VAL A 54 -1.64 13.91 -11.40
CA VAL A 54 -1.49 12.61 -10.74
C VAL A 54 -0.07 12.43 -10.21
N ASN A 55 0.95 12.62 -11.05
CA ASN A 55 2.34 12.47 -10.65
C ASN A 55 2.76 13.47 -9.55
N LEU A 56 2.20 14.68 -9.56
CA LEU A 56 2.48 15.69 -8.56
C LEU A 56 1.94 15.32 -7.18
N ILE A 57 0.76 14.67 -7.13
CA ILE A 57 0.11 14.35 -5.85
C ILE A 57 0.46 12.95 -5.32
N MET A 58 0.89 12.02 -6.19
CA MET A 58 1.23 10.62 -5.83
C MET A 58 2.22 10.47 -4.66
N PRO A 59 3.26 11.30 -4.51
CA PRO A 59 4.17 11.19 -3.36
C PRO A 59 3.49 11.39 -2.01
N LEU A 60 2.39 12.16 -1.96
CA LEU A 60 1.71 12.47 -0.70
C LEU A 60 1.01 11.25 -0.07
N PRO A 61 0.12 10.50 -0.76
CA PRO A 61 -0.45 9.28 -0.19
C PRO A 61 0.59 8.20 0.08
N GLN A 62 1.66 8.10 -0.74
CA GLN A 62 2.76 7.18 -0.47
C GLN A 62 3.46 7.53 0.85
N LEU A 63 3.78 8.80 1.07
CA LEU A 63 4.38 9.31 2.31
C LEU A 63 3.51 8.99 3.52
N LEU A 64 2.22 9.34 3.48
CA LEU A 64 1.29 9.13 4.58
C LEU A 64 1.00 7.65 4.83
N GLY A 65 0.97 6.83 3.77
CA GLY A 65 0.77 5.39 3.83
C GLY A 65 1.96 4.60 4.38
N THR A 66 3.14 5.24 4.50
CA THR A 66 4.36 4.60 5.03
C THR A 66 4.18 4.08 6.46
N VAL A 67 3.25 4.65 7.23
CA VAL A 67 2.88 4.13 8.56
C VAL A 67 2.38 2.68 8.47
N GLY A 68 1.64 2.33 7.42
CA GLY A 68 1.22 0.95 7.16
C GLY A 68 2.40 0.00 6.92
N PHE A 69 3.40 0.43 6.14
CA PHE A 69 4.64 -0.33 5.94
C PHE A 69 5.43 -0.49 7.25
N MET A 70 5.60 0.59 8.00
CA MET A 70 6.32 0.57 9.28
C MET A 70 5.68 -0.41 10.27
N LEU A 71 4.38 -0.31 10.50
CA LEU A 71 3.66 -1.19 11.42
C LEU A 71 3.52 -2.61 10.86
N GLY A 72 3.46 -2.77 9.54
CA GLY A 72 3.46 -4.07 8.87
C GLY A 72 4.77 -4.81 9.11
N THR A 73 5.90 -4.21 8.77
CA THR A 73 7.23 -4.83 8.87
C THR A 73 7.65 -5.00 10.33
N GLY A 74 7.55 -3.92 11.14
CA GLY A 74 7.95 -3.96 12.54
C GLY A 74 7.03 -4.84 13.40
N GLY A 75 5.73 -4.76 13.17
CA GLY A 75 4.73 -5.57 13.88
C GLY A 75 4.80 -7.05 13.51
N SER A 76 5.00 -7.38 12.22
CA SER A 76 5.13 -8.76 11.76
C SER A 76 6.35 -9.46 12.37
N ALA A 77 7.46 -8.75 12.57
CA ALA A 77 8.65 -9.28 13.23
C ALA A 77 8.35 -9.66 14.69
N ILE A 78 7.68 -8.77 15.46
CA ILE A 78 7.34 -9.03 16.87
C ILE A 78 6.34 -10.18 16.97
N VAL A 79 5.32 -10.19 16.11
CA VAL A 79 4.33 -11.28 16.09
C VAL A 79 4.99 -12.61 15.71
N GLY A 80 5.93 -12.60 14.74
CA GLY A 80 6.69 -13.78 14.35
C GLY A 80 7.52 -14.35 15.48
N ILE A 81 8.21 -13.51 16.27
CA ILE A 81 8.95 -13.92 17.48
C ILE A 81 7.99 -14.55 18.49
N THR A 82 6.86 -13.89 18.78
CA THR A 82 5.85 -14.37 19.75
C THR A 82 5.25 -15.72 19.33
N LEU A 83 5.03 -15.92 18.03
CA LEU A 83 4.60 -17.22 17.47
C LEU A 83 5.68 -18.30 17.64
N GLY A 84 6.96 -17.93 17.47
CA GLY A 84 8.10 -18.81 17.69
C GLY A 84 8.26 -19.23 19.16
N GLU A 85 7.89 -18.36 20.10
CA GLU A 85 7.81 -18.66 21.54
C GLU A 85 6.63 -19.59 21.91
N GLY A 86 5.70 -19.84 20.98
CA GLY A 86 4.55 -20.71 21.18
C GLY A 86 3.32 -20.03 21.81
N ASP A 87 3.36 -18.71 22.05
CA ASP A 87 2.22 -17.96 22.63
C ASP A 87 1.28 -17.41 21.55
N GLN A 88 0.47 -18.30 21.00
CA GLN A 88 -0.51 -18.00 19.96
C GLN A 88 -1.48 -16.88 20.36
N LYS A 89 -2.00 -16.92 21.59
CA LYS A 89 -3.00 -15.93 22.06
C LYS A 89 -2.42 -14.52 22.15
N LYS A 90 -1.16 -14.42 22.53
CA LYS A 90 -0.46 -13.13 22.61
C LYS A 90 -0.13 -12.61 21.23
N ALA A 91 0.27 -13.48 20.30
CA ALA A 91 0.51 -13.13 18.90
C ALA A 91 -0.75 -12.57 18.22
N ASP A 92 -1.92 -13.22 18.41
CA ASP A 92 -3.20 -12.75 17.87
C ASP A 92 -3.60 -11.37 18.44
N ARG A 93 -3.37 -11.14 19.73
CA ARG A 93 -3.62 -9.82 20.36
C ARG A 93 -2.72 -8.74 19.80
N TYR A 94 -1.43 -9.02 19.63
CA TYR A 94 -0.48 -8.07 19.04
C TYR A 94 -0.82 -7.78 17.59
N PHE A 95 -1.13 -8.79 16.79
CA PHE A 95 -1.58 -8.64 15.40
C PHE A 95 -2.79 -7.70 15.31
N THR A 96 -3.83 -7.97 16.13
CA THR A 96 -5.04 -7.14 16.15
C THR A 96 -4.75 -5.70 16.60
N MET A 97 -3.88 -5.52 17.60
CA MET A 97 -3.47 -4.20 18.06
C MET A 97 -2.76 -3.41 16.95
N PHE A 98 -1.82 -4.03 16.22
CA PHE A 98 -1.12 -3.36 15.13
C PHE A 98 -2.07 -2.98 13.99
N LEU A 99 -3.04 -3.85 13.66
CA LEU A 99 -4.06 -3.56 12.66
C LEU A 99 -4.90 -2.33 13.05
N LEU A 100 -5.39 -2.28 14.29
CA LEU A 100 -6.18 -1.16 14.79
C LEU A 100 -5.34 0.12 14.88
N ALA A 101 -4.09 0.03 15.34
CA ALA A 101 -3.19 1.17 15.41
C ALA A 101 -2.90 1.74 14.01
N ALA A 102 -2.65 0.89 13.01
CA ALA A 102 -2.47 1.31 11.62
C ALA A 102 -3.74 1.97 11.07
N LEU A 103 -4.90 1.34 11.25
CA LEU A 103 -6.17 1.86 10.76
C LEU A 103 -6.50 3.24 11.35
N ILE A 104 -6.35 3.39 12.67
CA ILE A 104 -6.64 4.65 13.37
C ILE A 104 -5.65 5.74 12.94
N SER A 105 -4.34 5.46 13.01
CA SER A 105 -3.31 6.45 12.68
C SER A 105 -3.39 6.91 11.23
N VAL A 106 -3.59 5.99 10.28
CA VAL A 106 -3.69 6.33 8.86
C VAL A 106 -5.02 7.01 8.53
N SER A 107 -6.11 6.67 9.22
CA SER A 107 -7.38 7.40 9.06
C SER A 107 -7.27 8.85 9.53
N VAL A 108 -6.59 9.10 10.64
CA VAL A 108 -6.30 10.47 11.10
C VAL A 108 -5.44 11.21 10.08
N LEU A 109 -4.39 10.57 9.55
CA LEU A 109 -3.54 11.14 8.51
C LEU A 109 -4.31 11.41 7.21
N ALA A 110 -5.26 10.54 6.85
CA ALA A 110 -6.12 10.73 5.68
C ALA A 110 -7.00 11.98 5.82
N VAL A 111 -7.62 12.18 6.98
CA VAL A 111 -8.42 13.37 7.27
C VAL A 111 -7.56 14.63 7.22
N LEU A 112 -6.39 14.63 7.87
CA LEU A 112 -5.44 15.74 7.81
C LEU A 112 -4.95 15.98 6.37
N GLY A 113 -4.68 14.91 5.61
CA GLY A 113 -4.31 14.97 4.21
C GLY A 113 -5.39 15.63 3.35
N ILE A 114 -6.67 15.32 3.55
CA ILE A 114 -7.79 15.97 2.84
C ILE A 114 -7.85 17.46 3.17
N LEU A 115 -7.71 17.85 4.43
CA LEU A 115 -7.75 19.24 4.87
C LEU A 115 -6.58 20.06 4.32
N LEU A 116 -5.39 19.48 4.29
CA LEU A 116 -4.16 20.14 3.85
C LEU A 116 -3.85 19.94 2.36
N LEU A 117 -4.67 19.19 1.63
CA LEU A 117 -4.40 18.80 0.24
C LEU A 117 -4.20 20.02 -0.68
N ARG A 118 -5.08 21.00 -0.58
CA ARG A 118 -5.02 22.20 -1.43
C ARG A 118 -3.77 23.05 -1.17
N PRO A 119 -3.42 23.42 0.09
CA PRO A 119 -2.17 24.16 0.35
C PRO A 119 -0.93 23.35 -0.04
N VAL A 120 -0.92 22.02 0.19
CA VAL A 120 0.21 21.17 -0.20
C VAL A 120 0.34 21.10 -1.72
N ALA A 121 -0.75 20.93 -2.49
CA ALA A 121 -0.70 20.96 -3.94
C ALA A 121 -0.18 22.29 -4.49
N MET A 122 -0.57 23.42 -3.88
CA MET A 122 -0.03 24.74 -4.24
C MET A 122 1.47 24.87 -3.93
N LEU A 123 1.92 24.37 -2.78
CA LEU A 123 3.35 24.33 -2.43
C LEU A 123 4.15 23.44 -3.41
N LEU A 124 3.57 22.36 -3.89
CA LEU A 124 4.15 21.51 -4.92
C LEU A 124 4.09 22.13 -6.33
N GLY A 125 3.63 23.37 -6.46
CA GLY A 125 3.66 24.15 -7.71
C GLY A 125 2.42 23.98 -8.59
N ALA A 126 1.34 23.34 -8.11
CA ALA A 126 0.09 23.25 -8.85
C ALA A 126 -0.58 24.63 -8.99
N LYS A 127 -0.94 25.01 -10.23
CA LYS A 127 -1.61 26.27 -10.55
C LYS A 127 -2.79 26.01 -11.50
N ALA A 128 -3.80 26.87 -11.40
CA ALA A 128 -4.98 26.85 -12.28
C ALA A 128 -5.60 25.44 -12.43
N GLU A 129 -5.76 24.96 -13.64
CA GLU A 129 -6.36 23.66 -13.97
C GLU A 129 -5.64 22.45 -13.33
N LEU A 130 -4.30 22.51 -13.22
CA LEU A 130 -3.50 21.47 -12.59
C LEU A 130 -3.88 21.30 -11.11
N LEU A 131 -4.17 22.41 -10.41
CA LEU A 131 -4.58 22.40 -9.01
C LEU A 131 -5.93 21.70 -8.83
N ASP A 132 -6.90 21.97 -9.73
CA ASP A 132 -8.22 21.36 -9.66
C ASP A 132 -8.15 19.82 -9.87
N TYR A 133 -7.40 19.37 -10.87
CA TYR A 133 -7.16 17.94 -11.08
C TYR A 133 -6.45 17.29 -9.87
N ALA A 134 -5.40 17.93 -9.35
CA ALA A 134 -4.64 17.42 -8.21
C ALA A 134 -5.51 17.29 -6.96
N VAL A 135 -6.38 18.27 -6.69
CA VAL A 135 -7.27 18.26 -5.51
C VAL A 135 -8.38 17.21 -5.66
N ARG A 136 -9.02 17.10 -6.83
CA ARG A 136 -10.08 16.09 -7.07
C ARG A 136 -9.53 14.68 -6.95
N TYR A 137 -8.43 14.38 -7.64
CA TYR A 137 -7.76 13.09 -7.58
C TYR A 137 -7.26 12.77 -6.17
N GLY A 138 -6.55 13.72 -5.55
CA GLY A 138 -5.97 13.54 -4.23
C GLY A 138 -6.99 13.30 -3.12
N ARG A 139 -8.18 13.93 -3.18
CA ARG A 139 -9.25 13.67 -2.19
C ARG A 139 -9.70 12.21 -2.20
N ILE A 140 -9.88 11.62 -3.37
CA ILE A 140 -10.28 10.21 -3.50
C ILE A 140 -9.15 9.30 -3.03
N LEU A 141 -7.89 9.62 -3.36
CA LEU A 141 -6.74 8.86 -2.88
C LEU A 141 -6.56 8.95 -1.36
N MET A 142 -6.86 10.08 -0.73
CA MET A 142 -6.84 10.16 0.74
C MET A 142 -7.90 9.25 1.37
N LEU A 143 -9.06 9.07 0.75
CA LEU A 143 -10.06 8.09 1.19
C LEU A 143 -9.57 6.65 0.98
N ALA A 144 -8.71 6.41 -0.02
CA ALA A 144 -8.08 5.11 -0.27
C ALA A 144 -6.90 4.82 0.68
N LEU A 145 -6.44 5.80 1.45
CA LEU A 145 -5.23 5.68 2.27
C LEU A 145 -5.33 4.60 3.37
N PRO A 146 -6.43 4.47 4.14
CA PRO A 146 -6.57 3.40 5.12
C PRO A 146 -6.51 1.99 4.50
N PRO A 147 -7.29 1.64 3.46
CA PRO A 147 -7.16 0.33 2.82
C PRO A 147 -5.80 0.12 2.15
N PHE A 148 -5.15 1.16 1.62
CA PHE A 148 -3.79 1.08 1.10
C PHE A 148 -2.78 0.67 2.19
N ALA A 149 -2.83 1.31 3.36
CA ALA A 149 -1.98 0.97 4.49
C ALA A 149 -2.23 -0.46 4.99
N LEU A 150 -3.50 -0.89 5.05
CA LEU A 150 -3.85 -2.26 5.40
C LEU A 150 -3.30 -3.28 4.40
N GLN A 151 -3.41 -3.01 3.10
CA GLN A 151 -2.87 -3.89 2.06
C GLN A 151 -1.36 -4.11 2.23
N ASN A 152 -0.60 -3.03 2.46
CA ASN A 152 0.85 -3.11 2.67
C ASN A 152 1.19 -3.86 3.96
N MET A 153 0.44 -3.61 5.03
CA MET A 153 0.59 -4.31 6.29
C MET A 153 0.32 -5.82 6.14
N PHE A 154 -0.75 -6.19 5.46
CA PHE A 154 -1.09 -7.61 5.23
C PHE A 154 -0.06 -8.35 4.39
N GLN A 155 0.65 -7.69 3.47
CA GLN A 155 1.77 -8.34 2.75
C GLN A 155 2.79 -8.92 3.72
N SER A 156 3.20 -8.18 4.75
CA SER A 156 4.11 -8.65 5.79
C SER A 156 3.48 -9.74 6.68
N PHE A 157 2.22 -9.55 7.07
CA PHE A 157 1.54 -10.51 7.96
C PHE A 157 1.17 -11.83 7.28
N PHE A 158 0.91 -11.86 5.97
CA PHE A 158 0.72 -13.12 5.24
C PHE A 158 2.00 -13.97 5.23
N VAL A 159 3.18 -13.34 5.18
CA VAL A 159 4.46 -14.05 5.30
C VAL A 159 4.61 -14.64 6.70
N THR A 160 4.34 -13.85 7.75
CA THR A 160 4.39 -14.29 9.16
C THR A 160 3.35 -15.38 9.47
N ALA A 161 2.17 -15.31 8.84
CA ALA A 161 1.12 -16.32 8.94
C ALA A 161 1.40 -17.58 8.11
N GLU A 162 2.59 -17.70 7.49
CA GLU A 162 3.00 -18.81 6.62
C GLU A 162 2.07 -19.01 5.39
N LYS A 163 1.44 -17.92 4.93
CA LYS A 163 0.52 -17.90 3.79
C LYS A 163 0.90 -16.89 2.70
N PRO A 164 2.19 -16.80 2.27
CA PRO A 164 2.62 -15.79 1.30
C PRO A 164 1.89 -15.91 -0.05
N LEU A 165 1.49 -17.11 -0.42
CA LEU A 165 0.72 -17.36 -1.66
C LEU A 165 -0.69 -16.72 -1.61
N LEU A 166 -1.33 -16.65 -0.44
CA LEU A 166 -2.60 -15.94 -0.29
C LEU A 166 -2.40 -14.43 -0.43
N GLY A 167 -1.36 -13.87 0.19
CA GLY A 167 -0.99 -12.46 0.01
C GLY A 167 -0.75 -12.12 -1.46
N PHE A 168 -0.06 -12.99 -2.20
CA PHE A 168 0.11 -12.86 -3.64
C PHE A 168 -1.23 -12.80 -4.38
N TRP A 169 -2.17 -13.72 -4.13
CA TRP A 169 -3.46 -13.74 -4.80
C TRP A 169 -4.33 -12.54 -4.47
N PHE A 170 -4.30 -12.02 -3.22
CA PHE A 170 -4.99 -10.77 -2.88
C PHE A 170 -4.39 -9.57 -3.64
N THR A 171 -3.07 -9.51 -3.79
CA THR A 171 -2.42 -8.44 -4.57
C THR A 171 -2.74 -8.56 -6.07
N VAL A 172 -2.73 -9.77 -6.62
CA VAL A 172 -3.14 -10.02 -8.01
C VAL A 172 -4.60 -9.61 -8.22
N GLY A 173 -5.49 -9.99 -7.31
CA GLY A 173 -6.90 -9.62 -7.36
C GLY A 173 -7.09 -8.09 -7.32
N ALA A 174 -6.40 -7.40 -6.43
CA ALA A 174 -6.42 -5.94 -6.36
C ALA A 174 -5.89 -5.31 -7.66
N GLY A 175 -4.73 -5.76 -8.15
CA GLY A 175 -4.13 -5.26 -9.39
C GLY A 175 -5.01 -5.50 -10.61
N CYS A 176 -5.59 -6.68 -10.77
CA CYS A 176 -6.54 -6.97 -11.85
C CYS A 176 -7.80 -6.09 -11.75
N THR A 177 -8.33 -5.90 -10.53
CA THR A 177 -9.48 -5.02 -10.29
C THR A 177 -9.15 -3.59 -10.71
N ASN A 178 -7.98 -3.08 -10.33
CA ASN A 178 -7.53 -1.74 -10.75
C ASN A 178 -7.47 -1.62 -12.27
N MET A 179 -6.74 -2.52 -12.95
CA MET A 179 -6.59 -2.47 -14.41
C MET A 179 -7.93 -2.53 -15.14
N VAL A 180 -8.85 -3.40 -14.72
CA VAL A 180 -10.18 -3.52 -15.33
C VAL A 180 -11.00 -2.25 -15.10
N LEU A 181 -10.99 -1.72 -13.87
CA LEU A 181 -11.72 -0.50 -13.53
C LEU A 181 -11.15 0.74 -14.22
N ASP A 182 -9.83 0.84 -14.41
CA ASP A 182 -9.21 1.92 -15.17
C ASP A 182 -9.70 1.92 -16.62
N VAL A 183 -9.70 0.76 -17.29
CA VAL A 183 -10.23 0.64 -18.66
C VAL A 183 -11.70 1.01 -18.70
N VAL A 184 -12.51 0.55 -17.75
CA VAL A 184 -13.96 0.84 -17.73
C VAL A 184 -14.23 2.30 -17.37
N MET A 185 -13.66 2.81 -16.27
CA MET A 185 -14.00 4.14 -15.76
C MET A 185 -13.34 5.27 -16.55
N VAL A 186 -12.08 5.08 -16.93
CA VAL A 186 -11.31 6.09 -17.65
C VAL A 186 -11.52 5.94 -19.17
N GLY A 187 -11.42 4.70 -19.69
CA GLY A 187 -11.50 4.43 -21.12
C GLY A 187 -12.93 4.44 -21.67
N MET A 188 -13.90 3.77 -21.01
CA MET A 188 -15.26 3.63 -21.53
C MET A 188 -16.21 4.70 -21.00
N LEU A 189 -16.20 5.00 -19.70
CA LEU A 189 -17.10 5.97 -19.06
C LEU A 189 -16.57 7.41 -19.12
N HIS A 190 -15.32 7.61 -19.52
CA HIS A 190 -14.66 8.92 -19.63
C HIS A 190 -14.73 9.77 -18.34
N TRP A 191 -14.66 9.14 -17.16
CA TRP A 191 -14.68 9.84 -15.86
C TRP A 191 -13.39 10.61 -15.56
N GLY A 192 -12.42 10.58 -16.47
CA GLY A 192 -11.16 11.32 -16.34
C GLY A 192 -10.32 10.85 -15.13
N VAL A 193 -9.64 11.80 -14.47
CA VAL A 193 -8.80 11.51 -13.29
C VAL A 193 -9.57 10.95 -12.09
N GLU A 194 -10.85 11.36 -11.96
CA GLU A 194 -11.68 10.85 -10.86
C GLU A 194 -11.97 9.37 -11.05
N GLY A 195 -12.13 8.91 -12.30
CA GLY A 195 -12.28 7.49 -12.63
C GLY A 195 -11.07 6.67 -12.22
N ALA A 196 -9.86 7.13 -12.52
CA ALA A 196 -8.62 6.47 -12.12
C ALA A 196 -8.48 6.43 -10.58
N ALA A 197 -8.80 7.52 -9.88
CA ALA A 197 -8.76 7.55 -8.43
C ALA A 197 -9.77 6.59 -7.78
N VAL A 198 -10.97 6.47 -8.33
CA VAL A 198 -12.00 5.53 -7.85
C VAL A 198 -11.60 4.09 -8.15
N ALA A 199 -11.02 3.81 -9.32
CA ALA A 199 -10.48 2.49 -9.64
C ALA A 199 -9.41 2.07 -8.63
N THR A 200 -8.50 2.99 -8.30
CA THR A 200 -7.48 2.78 -7.26
C THR A 200 -8.13 2.57 -5.88
N LEU A 201 -9.11 3.37 -5.48
CA LEU A 201 -9.82 3.19 -4.20
C LEU A 201 -10.46 1.79 -4.11
N ILE A 202 -11.19 1.36 -5.12
CA ILE A 202 -11.85 0.05 -5.12
C ILE A 202 -10.81 -1.08 -5.08
N SER A 203 -9.74 -0.98 -5.85
CA SER A 203 -8.67 -1.99 -5.84
C SER A 203 -7.98 -2.09 -4.48
N GLN A 204 -7.76 -0.96 -3.80
CA GLN A 204 -7.20 -0.94 -2.44
C GLN A 204 -8.18 -1.51 -1.41
N LEU A 205 -9.49 -1.32 -1.58
CA LEU A 205 -10.50 -1.99 -0.75
C LEU A 205 -10.44 -3.51 -0.92
N VAL A 206 -10.27 -4.00 -2.15
CA VAL A 206 -10.10 -5.44 -2.42
C VAL A 206 -8.81 -5.95 -1.75
N GLY A 207 -7.69 -5.28 -1.93
CA GLY A 207 -6.40 -5.70 -1.39
C GLY A 207 -6.23 -5.52 0.12
N GLY A 208 -6.90 -4.52 0.72
CA GLY A 208 -6.76 -4.18 2.14
C GLY A 208 -7.90 -4.68 3.03
N VAL A 209 -9.15 -4.69 2.54
CA VAL A 209 -10.30 -5.05 3.38
C VAL A 209 -10.65 -6.53 3.29
N LEU A 210 -10.54 -7.17 2.12
CA LEU A 210 -10.83 -8.60 2.01
C LEU A 210 -9.93 -9.48 2.91
N PRO A 211 -8.61 -9.20 3.07
CA PRO A 211 -7.81 -9.93 4.04
C PRO A 211 -8.31 -9.84 5.48
N VAL A 212 -8.96 -8.72 5.87
CA VAL A 212 -9.54 -8.60 7.23
C VAL A 212 -10.57 -9.69 7.45
N PHE A 213 -11.47 -9.92 6.49
CA PHE A 213 -12.48 -10.98 6.60
C PHE A 213 -11.84 -12.37 6.67
N TYR A 214 -10.74 -12.60 5.93
CA TYR A 214 -10.00 -13.85 6.02
C TYR A 214 -9.45 -14.09 7.43
N PHE A 215 -8.90 -13.08 8.11
CA PHE A 215 -8.34 -13.22 9.46
C PHE A 215 -9.40 -13.19 10.57
N ILE A 216 -10.63 -12.76 10.29
CA ILE A 216 -11.78 -12.86 11.21
C ILE A 216 -12.32 -14.30 11.25
N ASP A 217 -12.27 -15.00 10.13
CA ASP A 217 -12.79 -16.37 10.05
C ASP A 217 -11.88 -17.34 10.81
N HIS A 218 -12.39 -17.86 11.94
CA HIS A 218 -11.68 -18.83 12.78
C HIS A 218 -11.62 -20.25 12.19
N HIS A 219 -12.32 -20.52 11.08
CA HIS A 219 -12.26 -21.79 10.37
C HIS A 219 -11.11 -21.86 9.37
N ASN A 220 -10.42 -20.75 9.14
CA ASN A 220 -9.29 -20.72 8.23
C ASN A 220 -8.07 -21.44 8.83
N THR A 221 -7.15 -21.87 7.95
CA THR A 221 -5.91 -22.57 8.33
C THR A 221 -4.76 -21.62 8.66
N SER A 222 -5.03 -20.35 8.92
CA SER A 222 -4.01 -19.37 9.29
C SER A 222 -3.56 -19.57 10.73
N ARG A 223 -2.30 -19.23 11.00
CA ARG A 223 -1.79 -19.16 12.38
C ARG A 223 -2.19 -17.87 13.10
N LEU A 224 -2.69 -16.85 12.39
CA LEU A 224 -3.09 -15.57 12.98
C LEU A 224 -4.59 -15.37 12.82
N HIS A 225 -5.23 -14.89 13.89
CA HIS A 225 -6.65 -14.58 13.90
C HIS A 225 -6.88 -13.23 14.58
N LEU A 226 -7.91 -12.52 14.15
CA LEU A 226 -8.35 -11.29 14.81
C LEU A 226 -9.12 -11.63 16.09
N CYS A 227 -8.71 -11.01 17.19
CA CYS A 227 -9.32 -11.23 18.51
C CYS A 227 -9.46 -9.90 19.27
N ARG A 228 -10.17 -9.93 20.42
CA ARG A 228 -10.17 -8.77 21.33
C ARG A 228 -8.77 -8.53 21.87
N THR A 229 -8.28 -7.30 21.72
CA THR A 229 -6.94 -6.90 22.17
C THR A 229 -7.01 -5.78 23.21
N GLN A 230 -5.92 -5.60 23.95
CA GLN A 230 -5.65 -4.45 24.79
C GLN A 230 -4.55 -3.60 24.15
N PHE A 231 -4.42 -2.36 24.58
CA PHE A 231 -3.35 -1.49 24.08
C PHE A 231 -2.04 -1.75 24.82
N TYR A 232 -1.03 -2.23 24.08
CA TYR A 232 0.31 -2.49 24.58
C TYR A 232 1.28 -1.44 24.02
N GLY A 233 1.32 -0.24 24.65
CA GLY A 233 2.07 0.90 24.13
C GLY A 233 3.56 0.64 23.93
N ARG A 234 4.22 -0.14 24.81
CA ARG A 234 5.62 -0.50 24.69
C ARG A 234 5.87 -1.38 23.47
N VAL A 235 5.02 -2.37 23.24
CA VAL A 235 5.12 -3.27 22.07
C VAL A 235 4.89 -2.51 20.76
N LEU A 236 3.95 -1.56 20.78
CA LEU A 236 3.72 -0.68 19.63
C LEU A 236 4.95 0.19 19.35
N TRP A 237 5.60 0.73 20.37
CA TRP A 237 6.83 1.49 20.23
C TRP A 237 7.99 0.66 19.69
N ASP A 238 8.17 -0.57 20.18
CA ASP A 238 9.17 -1.50 19.69
C ASP A 238 8.92 -1.86 18.20
N ALA A 239 7.66 -2.00 17.79
CA ALA A 239 7.30 -2.20 16.38
C ALA A 239 7.65 -0.98 15.53
N CYS A 240 7.41 0.24 16.01
CA CYS A 240 7.79 1.45 15.30
C CYS A 240 9.31 1.55 15.12
N ILE A 241 10.09 1.19 16.14
CA ILE A 241 11.56 1.16 16.05
C ILE A 241 12.01 0.12 15.02
N ASN A 242 11.49 -1.10 15.09
CA ASN A 242 11.84 -2.18 14.15
C ASN A 242 11.45 -1.85 12.70
N GLY A 243 10.31 -1.18 12.49
CA GLY A 243 9.84 -0.78 11.17
C GLY A 243 10.38 0.57 10.69
N SER A 244 11.20 1.26 11.48
CA SER A 244 11.72 2.60 11.14
C SER A 244 12.59 2.60 9.88
N SER A 245 13.28 1.50 9.57
CA SER A 245 14.05 1.35 8.34
C SER A 245 13.18 1.44 7.09
N GLU A 246 11.99 0.81 7.10
CA GLU A 246 11.02 0.91 6.01
C GLU A 246 10.44 2.32 5.91
N LEU A 247 10.14 2.96 7.05
CA LEU A 247 9.71 4.35 7.07
C LEU A 247 10.76 5.26 6.40
N MET A 248 12.03 5.13 6.77
CA MET A 248 13.12 5.95 6.21
C MET A 248 13.34 5.67 4.72
N THR A 249 13.25 4.43 4.28
CA THR A 249 13.36 4.06 2.86
C THR A 249 12.26 4.71 2.02
N ASN A 250 11.00 4.55 2.45
CA ASN A 250 9.86 5.12 1.72
C ASN A 250 9.82 6.66 1.79
N LEU A 251 10.23 7.25 2.92
CA LEU A 251 10.39 8.69 3.06
C LEU A 251 11.44 9.22 2.07
N SER A 252 12.60 8.56 1.99
CA SER A 252 13.68 8.93 1.07
C SER A 252 13.23 8.83 -0.39
N MET A 253 12.53 7.76 -0.76
CA MET A 253 11.97 7.59 -2.11
C MET A 253 10.95 8.70 -2.45
N SER A 254 10.07 9.05 -1.51
CA SER A 254 9.09 10.12 -1.70
C SER A 254 9.77 11.48 -1.86
N LEU A 255 10.81 11.77 -1.07
CA LEU A 255 11.61 13.00 -1.20
C LEU A 255 12.34 13.06 -2.55
N VAL A 256 12.95 11.94 -2.98
CA VAL A 256 13.61 11.87 -4.30
C VAL A 256 12.60 12.13 -5.41
N ASN A 257 11.42 11.53 -5.36
CA ASN A 257 10.35 11.76 -6.34
C ASN A 257 9.93 13.24 -6.38
N ILE A 258 9.76 13.89 -5.23
CA ILE A 258 9.46 15.31 -5.14
C ILE A 258 10.62 16.13 -5.74
N CYS A 259 11.86 15.87 -5.39
CA CYS A 259 13.02 16.56 -5.95
C CYS A 259 13.10 16.42 -7.46
N LEU A 260 12.84 15.22 -8.01
CA LEU A 260 12.84 14.97 -9.46
C LEU A 260 11.74 15.76 -10.18
N LEU A 261 10.57 15.97 -9.55
CA LEU A 261 9.52 16.84 -10.11
C LEU A 261 9.99 18.28 -10.30
N TYR A 262 10.84 18.78 -9.38
CA TYR A 262 11.38 20.16 -9.47
C TYR A 262 12.61 20.27 -10.37
N THR A 263 13.42 19.22 -10.48
CA THR A 263 14.69 19.27 -11.22
C THR A 263 14.58 18.77 -12.67
N SER A 264 13.49 18.12 -13.04
CA SER A 264 13.26 17.68 -14.42
C SER A 264 13.03 18.90 -15.32
N PRO A 265 13.91 19.15 -16.33
CA PRO A 265 13.76 20.31 -17.20
C PRO A 265 12.45 20.24 -17.96
N SER A 266 11.68 21.32 -17.88
CA SER A 266 10.44 21.49 -18.65
C SER A 266 10.73 21.24 -20.15
N PRO A 267 9.83 20.59 -20.90
CA PRO A 267 9.97 20.46 -22.36
C PRO A 267 10.19 21.79 -23.09
N ARG A 268 9.81 22.92 -22.45
CA ARG A 268 10.05 24.29 -22.98
C ARG A 268 11.52 24.74 -22.93
N ASP A 269 12.34 24.18 -22.03
CA ASP A 269 13.75 24.57 -21.92
C ASP A 269 14.62 23.87 -22.99
N ARG A 270 14.19 22.74 -23.52
CA ARG A 270 14.86 22.06 -24.66
C ARG A 270 14.74 22.80 -25.98
N THR A 271 13.76 23.67 -26.16
CA THR A 271 13.56 24.44 -27.39
C THR A 271 14.30 25.79 -27.38
N ARG A 272 14.84 26.24 -26.24
CA ARG A 272 15.63 27.47 -26.12
C ARG A 272 17.13 27.27 -26.30
N SER A 273 17.63 26.05 -26.36
CA SER A 273 19.07 25.74 -26.54
C SER A 273 19.40 25.22 -27.95
N ARG A 274 18.59 25.57 -28.98
CA ARG A 274 18.91 25.39 -30.39
C ARG A 274 18.78 26.72 -31.14
#